data_a626be3b2de5d049624a2f2a326b895c
#
_entry.id   a626be3b2de5d049624a2f2a326b895c
#
_cell.length_a   1.000
_cell.length_b   1.000
_cell.length_c   1.000
_cell.angle_alpha   90.00
_cell.angle_beta   90.00
_cell.angle_gamma   90.00
#
_symmetry.space_group_name_H-M   'P 1'
#
loop_
_entity.id
_entity.type
_entity.pdbx_description
1 polymer ?
#
loop_
_entity_poly.entity_id
_entity_poly.type
_entity_poly.pdbx_seq_one_letter_code
_entity_poly.pdbx_strand_id
1 'polypeptide(L)'
;MIQDLHSHTYYSFCGKDKPEAIIEAAIAGGIEMFGISDHAHGVGHGRTEVYQVAKDGVSFTDYGRTLTRYFDHINLLKEKYADRITLMRGIEINTQKSIPQAVFPKGVDVSFFEYCLIEHLDYPDSITEGDIFAFAKRCGCPVTGIAHTDLFAHIEKIGADPLAYFKKMADTNIFWEMNVSFDSIHNYKEHAYVKKFLTDERQQEIVRESGALISVGFDGHRLEDYLPERVRAHCEAFKKLGMTFVFES
;
A
#
# COMPACT_ATOMS: atom_id res chain seq x y z
N MET A 1 -5.61 -0.34 17.79
CA MET A 1 -6.13 0.45 16.62
C MET A 1 -6.63 -0.49 15.54
N ILE A 2 -7.75 -0.18 14.89
CA ILE A 2 -8.23 -0.88 13.69
C ILE A 2 -7.80 -0.07 12.49
N GLN A 3 -6.91 -0.61 11.67
CA GLN A 3 -6.35 0.10 10.52
C GLN A 3 -6.60 -0.65 9.20
N ASP A 4 -6.82 0.12 8.14
CA ASP A 4 -6.83 -0.31 6.75
C ASP A 4 -5.99 0.68 5.95
N LEU A 5 -4.80 0.28 5.52
CA LEU A 5 -3.84 1.18 4.88
C LEU A 5 -3.70 0.96 3.37
N HIS A 6 -4.60 0.18 2.75
CA HIS A 6 -4.56 -0.07 1.32
C HIS A 6 -5.95 0.04 0.69
N SER A 7 -6.16 1.14 -0.01
CA SER A 7 -7.42 1.37 -0.74
C SER A 7 -7.19 2.22 -1.98
N HIS A 8 -7.99 1.93 -3.01
CA HIS A 8 -7.98 2.62 -4.29
C HIS A 8 -9.28 3.40 -4.51
N THR A 9 -9.14 4.55 -5.15
CA THR A 9 -10.25 5.41 -5.50
C THR A 9 -10.34 5.58 -7.01
N TYR A 10 -11.25 6.43 -7.49
CA TYR A 10 -11.33 6.74 -8.93
C TYR A 10 -10.04 7.39 -9.50
N TYR A 11 -9.07 7.74 -8.65
CA TYR A 11 -7.75 8.20 -9.10
C TYR A 11 -6.91 7.07 -9.68
N SER A 12 -7.12 5.83 -9.25
CA SER A 12 -6.52 4.65 -9.87
C SER A 12 -7.36 4.18 -11.06
N PHE A 13 -6.72 3.62 -12.08
CA PHE A 13 -7.43 3.06 -13.24
C PHE A 13 -8.37 1.91 -12.88
N CYS A 14 -8.08 1.19 -11.81
CA CYS A 14 -8.84 0.05 -11.28
C CYS A 14 -9.91 0.45 -10.26
N GLY A 15 -9.71 1.53 -9.52
CA GLY A 15 -10.66 2.04 -8.56
C GLY A 15 -11.87 2.72 -9.21
N LYS A 16 -13.04 2.65 -8.59
CA LYS A 16 -14.28 3.18 -9.19
C LYS A 16 -14.90 4.32 -8.40
N ASP A 17 -14.76 4.28 -7.10
CA ASP A 17 -15.53 5.14 -6.22
C ASP A 17 -14.77 6.40 -5.83
N LYS A 18 -15.54 7.43 -5.45
CA LYS A 18 -14.95 8.68 -4.95
C LYS A 18 -14.30 8.44 -3.60
N PRO A 19 -13.18 9.13 -3.29
CA PRO A 19 -12.53 9.01 -1.99
C PRO A 19 -13.49 9.17 -0.81
N GLU A 20 -14.41 10.15 -0.87
CA GLU A 20 -15.38 10.39 0.20
C GLU A 20 -16.29 9.19 0.45
N ALA A 21 -16.73 8.49 -0.60
CA ALA A 21 -17.62 7.35 -0.44
C ALA A 21 -16.92 6.18 0.26
N ILE A 22 -15.65 5.95 -0.07
CA ILE A 22 -14.84 4.89 0.54
C ILE A 22 -14.52 5.25 2.01
N ILE A 23 -14.17 6.51 2.29
CA ILE A 23 -13.94 7.00 3.66
C ILE A 23 -15.19 6.81 4.52
N GLU A 24 -16.37 7.19 4.01
CA GLU A 24 -17.63 7.01 4.76
C GLU A 24 -17.93 5.53 5.03
N ALA A 25 -17.61 4.63 4.10
CA ALA A 25 -17.75 3.19 4.33
C ALA A 25 -16.76 2.67 5.39
N ALA A 26 -15.53 3.14 5.38
CA ALA A 26 -14.54 2.81 6.40
C ALA A 26 -15.01 3.26 7.80
N ILE A 27 -15.49 4.50 7.90
CA ILE A 27 -16.06 5.05 9.15
C ILE A 27 -17.25 4.20 9.62
N ALA A 28 -18.20 3.93 8.73
CA ALA A 28 -19.38 3.11 9.05
C ALA A 28 -18.98 1.69 9.48
N GLY A 29 -17.90 1.17 8.93
CA GLY A 29 -17.30 -0.13 9.26
C GLY A 29 -16.50 -0.15 10.56
N GLY A 30 -16.28 1.00 11.22
CA GLY A 30 -15.53 1.09 12.47
C GLY A 30 -14.00 1.01 12.27
N ILE A 31 -13.50 1.44 11.11
CA ILE A 31 -12.07 1.62 10.88
C ILE A 31 -11.63 2.92 11.57
N GLU A 32 -10.54 2.86 12.33
CA GLU A 32 -10.03 3.98 13.12
C GLU A 32 -8.94 4.76 12.36
N MET A 33 -8.13 4.05 11.56
CA MET A 33 -7.12 4.62 10.69
C MET A 33 -7.28 4.07 9.28
N PHE A 34 -7.39 4.95 8.28
CA PHE A 34 -7.65 4.59 6.90
C PHE A 34 -6.66 5.25 5.95
N GLY A 35 -6.02 4.46 5.11
CA GLY A 35 -5.08 4.92 4.11
C GLY A 35 -5.69 4.93 2.71
N ILE A 36 -5.57 6.03 2.00
CA ILE A 36 -5.82 6.09 0.56
C ILE A 36 -4.46 6.00 -0.13
N SER A 37 -4.29 4.96 -0.96
CA SER A 37 -3.00 4.59 -1.54
C SER A 37 -3.14 4.26 -3.04
N ASP A 38 -3.78 5.15 -3.79
CA ASP A 38 -3.95 4.97 -5.23
C ASP A 38 -2.63 4.68 -5.96
N HIS A 39 -2.69 3.91 -7.03
CA HIS A 39 -1.51 3.63 -7.85
C HIS A 39 -0.88 4.90 -8.39
N ALA A 40 0.41 5.09 -8.17
CA ALA A 40 1.17 6.24 -8.67
C ALA A 40 1.01 6.41 -10.19
N HIS A 41 1.10 5.33 -10.94
CA HIS A 41 0.87 5.36 -12.39
C HIS A 41 -0.59 5.64 -12.77
N GLY A 42 -1.55 5.24 -11.95
CA GLY A 42 -2.98 5.52 -12.17
C GLY A 42 -3.30 7.00 -11.98
N VAL A 43 -2.73 7.61 -10.95
CA VAL A 43 -2.86 9.04 -10.69
C VAL A 43 -2.20 9.88 -11.80
N GLY A 44 -1.08 9.40 -12.34
CA GLY A 44 -0.34 10.07 -13.41
C GLY A 44 -0.83 9.76 -14.82
N HIS A 45 -1.35 8.55 -15.05
CA HIS A 45 -1.83 8.05 -16.33
C HIS A 45 -3.14 7.33 -16.11
N GLY A 46 -4.11 7.49 -16.84
CA GLY A 46 -5.31 6.72 -16.72
C GLY A 46 -6.56 7.50 -17.09
N ARG A 47 -7.68 7.12 -16.49
CA ARG A 47 -8.98 7.71 -16.80
C ARG A 47 -9.11 9.18 -16.42
N THR A 48 -8.34 9.63 -15.44
CA THR A 48 -8.07 11.04 -15.28
C THR A 48 -7.17 11.41 -16.45
N GLU A 49 -7.73 11.92 -17.51
CA GLU A 49 -6.97 12.51 -18.62
C GLU A 49 -6.02 13.55 -18.06
N VAL A 50 -4.86 13.05 -17.67
CA VAL A 50 -3.79 13.89 -17.20
C VAL A 50 -3.44 14.79 -18.37
N TYR A 51 -3.41 16.07 -18.13
CA TYR A 51 -3.06 17.11 -19.07
C TYR A 51 -1.98 16.65 -20.05
N GLN A 52 -2.42 16.12 -21.19
CA GLN A 52 -1.55 15.98 -22.33
C GLN A 52 -1.46 17.37 -22.97
N VAL A 53 -0.40 18.06 -22.68
CA VAL A 53 -0.11 19.28 -23.40
C VAL A 53 0.62 18.88 -24.67
N ALA A 54 -0.07 18.93 -25.81
CA ALA A 54 0.59 18.85 -27.10
C ALA A 54 1.25 20.21 -27.40
N LYS A 55 2.58 20.23 -27.35
CA LYS A 55 3.38 21.35 -27.83
C LYS A 55 4.29 20.80 -28.92
N ASP A 56 4.23 21.39 -30.10
CA ASP A 56 5.06 20.99 -31.24
C ASP A 56 4.88 19.52 -31.69
N GLY A 57 3.68 18.97 -31.53
CA GLY A 57 3.36 17.58 -31.86
C GLY A 57 3.85 16.55 -30.86
N VAL A 58 4.44 16.96 -29.73
CA VAL A 58 4.87 16.09 -28.65
C VAL A 58 3.88 16.18 -27.50
N SER A 59 3.30 15.04 -27.15
CA SER A 59 2.44 14.90 -25.97
C SER A 59 3.29 14.53 -24.75
N PHE A 60 3.14 15.26 -23.66
CA PHE A 60 3.79 14.93 -22.39
C PHE A 60 2.81 15.04 -21.22
N THR A 61 3.06 14.23 -20.21
CA THR A 61 2.29 14.21 -18.98
C THR A 61 3.07 14.91 -17.86
N ASP A 62 2.46 15.91 -17.24
CA ASP A 62 3.00 16.52 -16.03
C ASP A 62 2.64 15.66 -14.81
N TYR A 63 3.43 14.63 -14.61
CA TYR A 63 3.20 13.62 -13.60
C TYR A 63 3.33 14.19 -12.17
N GLY A 64 4.35 14.99 -11.92
CA GLY A 64 4.56 15.61 -10.62
C GLY A 64 3.40 16.51 -10.21
N ARG A 65 2.88 17.31 -11.14
CA ARG A 65 1.71 18.16 -10.90
C ARG A 65 0.45 17.35 -10.59
N THR A 66 0.28 16.21 -11.24
CA THR A 66 -0.88 15.35 -10.99
C THR A 66 -0.82 14.71 -9.62
N LEU A 67 0.35 14.19 -9.21
CA LEU A 67 0.55 13.66 -7.88
C LEU A 67 0.33 14.70 -6.79
N THR A 68 0.80 15.93 -7.00
CA THR A 68 0.57 17.04 -6.06
C THR A 68 -0.93 17.33 -5.89
N ARG A 69 -1.69 17.38 -6.99
CA ARG A 69 -3.15 17.61 -6.93
C ARG A 69 -3.89 16.47 -6.22
N TYR A 70 -3.48 15.23 -6.47
CA TYR A 70 -4.00 14.08 -5.74
C TYR A 70 -3.74 14.23 -4.25
N PHE A 71 -2.50 14.47 -3.88
CA PHE A 71 -2.10 14.67 -2.50
C PHE A 71 -2.89 15.80 -1.81
N ASP A 72 -3.01 16.95 -2.49
CA ASP A 72 -3.75 18.11 -1.97
C ASP A 72 -5.22 17.76 -1.72
N HIS A 73 -5.84 17.00 -2.64
CA HIS A 73 -7.23 16.56 -2.44
C HIS A 73 -7.36 15.63 -1.22
N ILE A 74 -6.48 14.62 -1.10
CA ILE A 74 -6.50 13.74 0.06
C ILE A 74 -6.22 14.52 1.36
N ASN A 75 -5.38 15.55 1.31
CA ASN A 75 -5.13 16.43 2.46
C ASN A 75 -6.39 17.20 2.88
N LEU A 76 -7.14 17.75 1.95
CA LEU A 76 -8.43 18.39 2.26
C LEU A 76 -9.42 17.40 2.89
N LEU A 77 -9.46 16.17 2.41
CA LEU A 77 -10.30 15.13 3.01
C LEU A 77 -9.81 14.75 4.42
N LYS A 78 -8.51 14.67 4.64
CA LYS A 78 -7.92 14.44 5.96
C LYS A 78 -8.39 15.50 6.97
N GLU A 79 -8.38 16.76 6.57
CA GLU A 79 -8.89 17.87 7.40
C GLU A 79 -10.40 17.76 7.63
N LYS A 80 -11.16 17.47 6.58
CA LYS A 80 -12.63 17.33 6.63
C LYS A 80 -13.11 16.22 7.57
N TYR A 81 -12.39 15.12 7.64
CA TYR A 81 -12.78 13.92 8.40
C TYR A 81 -12.00 13.74 9.72
N ALA A 82 -11.18 14.73 10.12
CA ALA A 82 -10.26 14.62 11.25
C ALA A 82 -10.91 14.26 12.60
N ASP A 83 -12.18 14.61 12.80
CA ASP A 83 -12.96 14.29 13.99
C ASP A 83 -13.60 12.90 13.98
N ARG A 84 -13.52 12.18 12.85
CA ARG A 84 -14.21 10.90 12.63
C ARG A 84 -13.28 9.72 12.35
N ILE A 85 -12.15 9.97 11.70
CA ILE A 85 -11.20 8.94 11.31
C ILE A 85 -9.81 9.54 11.13
N THR A 86 -8.75 8.77 11.45
CA THR A 86 -7.39 9.15 11.10
C THR A 86 -7.12 8.78 9.64
N LEU A 87 -7.18 9.75 8.74
CA LEU A 87 -6.89 9.52 7.32
C LEU A 87 -5.39 9.65 7.04
N MET A 88 -4.82 8.65 6.35
CA MET A 88 -3.41 8.60 5.94
C MET A 88 -3.29 8.80 4.43
N ARG A 89 -2.33 9.64 4.03
CA ARG A 89 -2.04 9.97 2.63
C ARG A 89 -0.96 9.03 2.12
N GLY A 90 -1.38 8.00 1.41
CA GLY A 90 -0.53 6.99 0.82
C GLY A 90 -0.42 7.09 -0.69
N ILE A 91 0.49 6.30 -1.23
CA ILE A 91 0.67 6.08 -2.67
C ILE A 91 1.17 4.66 -2.91
N GLU A 92 0.61 3.95 -3.87
CA GLU A 92 1.11 2.63 -4.26
C GLU A 92 1.99 2.70 -5.50
N ILE A 93 3.15 2.06 -5.45
CA ILE A 93 4.19 2.13 -6.48
C ILE A 93 4.38 0.75 -7.11
N ASN A 94 3.99 0.64 -8.38
CA ASN A 94 4.23 -0.56 -9.17
C ASN A 94 5.70 -0.66 -9.59
N THR A 95 6.25 -1.87 -9.49
CA THR A 95 7.67 -2.12 -9.80
C THR A 95 7.89 -2.98 -11.06
N GLN A 96 6.84 -3.37 -11.80
CA GLN A 96 6.98 -4.21 -12.99
C GLN A 96 7.47 -3.40 -14.21
N LYS A 97 8.57 -3.85 -14.83
CA LYS A 97 9.10 -3.27 -16.09
C LYS A 97 8.25 -3.59 -17.31
N SER A 98 7.56 -4.72 -17.29
CA SER A 98 6.71 -5.19 -18.41
C SER A 98 5.48 -4.30 -18.65
N ILE A 99 5.14 -3.45 -17.69
CA ILE A 99 4.05 -2.48 -17.79
C ILE A 99 4.67 -1.06 -17.75
N PRO A 100 5.11 -0.50 -18.88
CA PRO A 100 5.87 0.77 -18.88
C PRO A 100 5.13 1.94 -18.24
N GLN A 101 3.80 1.98 -18.37
CA GLN A 101 2.96 3.02 -17.75
C GLN A 101 2.81 2.83 -16.24
N ALA A 102 3.08 1.62 -15.74
CA ALA A 102 3.00 1.29 -14.33
C ALA A 102 4.30 1.56 -13.57
N VAL A 103 5.40 1.70 -14.28
CA VAL A 103 6.72 1.98 -13.70
C VAL A 103 6.76 3.39 -13.16
N PHE A 104 7.29 3.54 -11.97
CA PHE A 104 7.46 4.82 -11.31
C PHE A 104 8.40 5.74 -12.13
N PRO A 105 7.96 6.91 -12.58
CA PRO A 105 8.76 7.76 -13.45
C PRO A 105 10.03 8.26 -12.76
N LYS A 106 11.11 8.27 -13.50
CA LYS A 106 12.39 8.78 -13.01
C LYS A 106 12.27 10.26 -12.63
N GLY A 107 12.69 10.60 -11.42
CA GLY A 107 12.72 11.98 -10.91
C GLY A 107 11.38 12.48 -10.35
N VAL A 108 10.37 11.65 -10.24
CA VAL A 108 9.14 12.02 -9.52
C VAL A 108 9.38 11.90 -8.02
N ASP A 109 9.05 12.96 -7.29
CA ASP A 109 9.14 13.02 -5.85
C ASP A 109 7.82 12.52 -5.22
N VAL A 110 7.91 11.55 -4.32
CA VAL A 110 6.80 11.04 -3.51
C VAL A 110 7.10 11.13 -2.01
N SER A 111 8.18 11.80 -1.64
CA SER A 111 8.63 11.92 -0.24
C SER A 111 7.64 12.68 0.64
N PHE A 112 6.73 13.44 0.05
CA PHE A 112 5.70 14.21 0.76
C PHE A 112 4.49 13.38 1.20
N PHE A 113 4.34 12.13 0.71
CA PHE A 113 3.34 11.20 1.24
C PHE A 113 3.75 10.69 2.62
N GLU A 114 2.78 10.34 3.46
CA GLU A 114 3.04 9.80 4.80
C GLU A 114 3.61 8.38 4.73
N TYR A 115 3.23 7.63 3.71
CA TYR A 115 3.79 6.31 3.40
C TYR A 115 3.65 6.00 1.91
N CYS A 116 4.42 5.03 1.45
CA CYS A 116 4.17 4.37 0.18
C CYS A 116 4.06 2.85 0.36
N LEU A 117 3.28 2.23 -0.52
CA LEU A 117 3.24 0.78 -0.68
C LEU A 117 4.02 0.40 -1.94
N ILE A 118 4.85 -0.62 -1.86
CA ILE A 118 5.60 -1.14 -3.00
C ILE A 118 5.02 -2.50 -3.38
N GLU A 119 4.47 -2.58 -4.59
CA GLU A 119 3.88 -3.79 -5.12
C GLU A 119 4.82 -4.54 -6.09
N HIS A 120 4.58 -5.84 -6.26
CA HIS A 120 5.29 -6.70 -7.21
C HIS A 120 6.81 -6.86 -6.94
N LEU A 121 7.22 -6.81 -5.67
CA LEU A 121 8.62 -7.01 -5.25
C LEU A 121 9.21 -8.33 -5.77
N ASP A 122 8.44 -9.40 -5.76
CA ASP A 122 8.84 -10.77 -6.08
C ASP A 122 8.75 -11.13 -7.57
N TYR A 123 8.27 -10.20 -8.40
CA TYR A 123 8.16 -10.41 -9.84
C TYR A 123 9.54 -10.42 -10.52
N PRO A 124 9.73 -11.28 -11.55
CA PRO A 124 11.04 -11.40 -12.22
C PRO A 124 11.52 -10.13 -12.90
N ASP A 125 10.59 -9.26 -13.31
CA ASP A 125 10.87 -7.99 -13.99
C ASP A 125 10.74 -6.78 -13.06
N SER A 126 10.75 -7.00 -11.72
CA SER A 126 10.72 -5.91 -10.75
C SER A 126 11.94 -4.99 -10.86
N ILE A 127 11.71 -3.68 -10.88
CA ILE A 127 12.78 -2.66 -10.88
C ILE A 127 13.48 -2.52 -9.52
N THR A 128 13.02 -3.24 -8.51
CA THR A 128 13.70 -3.32 -7.21
C THR A 128 15.00 -4.12 -7.30
N GLU A 129 15.11 -4.97 -8.34
CA GLU A 129 16.27 -5.87 -8.56
C GLU A 129 16.59 -6.73 -7.32
N GLY A 130 15.56 -7.04 -6.52
CA GLY A 130 15.68 -7.80 -5.26
C GLY A 130 16.13 -6.97 -4.06
N ASP A 131 16.43 -5.68 -4.22
CA ASP A 131 16.81 -4.79 -3.12
C ASP A 131 15.72 -3.76 -2.81
N ILE A 132 14.75 -4.17 -1.98
CA ILE A 132 13.67 -3.31 -1.49
C ILE A 132 14.21 -2.13 -0.67
N PHE A 133 15.31 -2.30 0.05
CA PHE A 133 15.87 -1.27 0.90
C PHE A 133 16.44 -0.10 0.09
N ALA A 134 17.20 -0.40 -0.96
CA ALA A 134 17.67 0.62 -1.89
C ALA A 134 16.52 1.29 -2.64
N PHE A 135 15.48 0.53 -2.99
CA PHE A 135 14.31 1.07 -3.67
C PHE A 135 13.50 2.00 -2.76
N ALA A 136 13.19 1.60 -1.53
CA ALA A 136 12.49 2.42 -0.53
C ALA A 136 13.24 3.73 -0.27
N LYS A 137 14.56 3.67 -0.14
CA LYS A 137 15.41 4.86 0.01
C LYS A 137 15.29 5.81 -1.20
N ARG A 138 15.16 5.29 -2.42
CA ARG A 138 14.95 6.12 -3.63
C ARG A 138 13.58 6.79 -3.65
N CYS A 139 12.54 6.10 -3.18
CA CYS A 139 11.21 6.67 -3.07
C CYS A 139 11.17 7.83 -2.08
N GLY A 140 11.95 7.75 -1.00
CA GLY A 140 12.11 8.83 -0.01
C GLY A 140 10.91 9.04 0.89
N CYS A 141 9.87 8.18 0.84
CA CYS A 141 8.77 8.25 1.79
C CYS A 141 9.26 7.96 3.21
N PRO A 142 8.70 8.63 4.24
CA PRO A 142 9.10 8.42 5.64
C PRO A 142 8.93 6.98 6.11
N VAL A 143 7.89 6.32 5.59
CA VAL A 143 7.55 4.94 5.91
C VAL A 143 7.19 4.21 4.62
N THR A 144 7.68 2.99 4.45
CA THR A 144 7.45 2.19 3.24
C THR A 144 6.80 0.86 3.61
N GLY A 145 5.72 0.49 2.93
CA GLY A 145 5.09 -0.83 3.05
C GLY A 145 5.43 -1.73 1.87
N ILE A 146 5.47 -3.03 2.11
CA ILE A 146 5.53 -4.03 1.05
C ILE A 146 4.14 -4.62 0.89
N ALA A 147 3.50 -4.32 -0.25
CA ALA A 147 2.12 -4.72 -0.53
C ALA A 147 2.03 -6.20 -0.93
N HIS A 148 0.95 -6.85 -0.53
CA HIS A 148 0.46 -8.20 -0.92
C HIS A 148 1.53 -9.22 -1.36
N THR A 149 2.71 -9.20 -0.73
CA THR A 149 3.83 -10.08 -1.03
C THR A 149 4.05 -11.11 0.08
N ASP A 150 4.21 -12.40 -0.29
CA ASP A 150 4.71 -13.43 0.63
C ASP A 150 6.19 -13.19 0.92
N LEU A 151 6.48 -12.43 1.98
CA LEU A 151 7.87 -12.09 2.33
C LEU A 151 8.70 -13.30 2.76
N PHE A 152 8.13 -14.30 3.40
CA PHE A 152 8.88 -15.50 3.76
C PHE A 152 9.31 -16.28 2.52
N ALA A 153 8.42 -16.44 1.54
CA ALA A 153 8.77 -17.05 0.26
C ALA A 153 9.80 -16.21 -0.52
N HIS A 154 9.66 -14.89 -0.50
CA HIS A 154 10.64 -13.98 -1.12
C HIS A 154 12.02 -14.10 -0.47
N ILE A 155 12.10 -14.07 0.86
CA ILE A 155 13.35 -14.17 1.63
C ILE A 155 14.03 -15.52 1.38
N GLU A 156 13.27 -16.62 1.35
CA GLU A 156 13.77 -17.95 0.99
C GLU A 156 14.35 -17.96 -0.42
N LYS A 157 13.62 -17.40 -1.39
CA LYS A 157 14.03 -17.31 -2.81
C LYS A 157 15.37 -16.58 -3.00
N ILE A 158 15.62 -15.52 -2.22
CA ILE A 158 16.89 -14.76 -2.28
C ILE A 158 17.97 -15.33 -1.36
N GLY A 159 17.70 -16.41 -0.62
CA GLY A 159 18.66 -17.07 0.28
C GLY A 159 19.06 -16.24 1.51
N ALA A 160 18.21 -15.31 1.95
CA ALA A 160 18.48 -14.48 3.13
C ALA A 160 17.99 -15.13 4.43
N ASP A 161 18.55 -14.69 5.57
CA ASP A 161 18.05 -15.08 6.89
C ASP A 161 16.78 -14.26 7.24
N PRO A 162 15.65 -14.91 7.55
CA PRO A 162 14.40 -14.18 7.79
C PRO A 162 14.47 -13.21 8.96
N LEU A 163 15.07 -13.60 10.09
CA LEU A 163 15.16 -12.72 11.25
C LEU A 163 16.00 -11.48 10.96
N ALA A 164 17.14 -11.67 10.29
CA ALA A 164 17.99 -10.54 9.89
C ALA A 164 17.29 -9.62 8.88
N TYR A 165 16.52 -10.19 7.94
CA TYR A 165 15.77 -9.42 6.96
C TYR A 165 14.68 -8.57 7.60
N PHE A 166 13.86 -9.14 8.47
CA PHE A 166 12.82 -8.41 9.20
C PHE A 166 13.39 -7.37 10.17
N LYS A 167 14.54 -7.66 10.85
CA LYS A 167 15.25 -6.64 11.64
C LYS A 167 15.67 -5.44 10.78
N LYS A 168 16.24 -5.69 9.60
CA LYS A 168 16.60 -4.63 8.67
C LYS A 168 15.39 -3.83 8.20
N MET A 169 14.22 -4.46 8.01
CA MET A 169 12.98 -3.75 7.72
C MET A 169 12.59 -2.80 8.86
N ALA A 170 12.63 -3.27 10.11
CA ALA A 170 12.37 -2.45 11.29
C ALA A 170 13.32 -1.25 11.36
N ASP A 171 14.62 -1.48 11.20
CA ASP A 171 15.67 -0.45 11.25
C ASP A 171 15.56 0.61 10.14
N THR A 172 14.84 0.30 9.05
CA THR A 172 14.70 1.17 7.87
C THR A 172 13.28 1.69 7.65
N ASN A 173 12.40 1.59 8.65
CA ASN A 173 11.00 2.01 8.59
C ASN A 173 10.22 1.34 7.43
N ILE A 174 10.49 0.05 7.20
CA ILE A 174 9.74 -0.75 6.24
C ILE A 174 8.82 -1.68 7.00
N PHE A 175 7.52 -1.66 6.68
CA PHE A 175 6.53 -2.56 7.24
C PHE A 175 6.04 -3.60 6.23
N TRP A 176 5.47 -4.69 6.73
CA TRP A 176 4.86 -5.73 5.91
C TRP A 176 3.33 -5.62 5.93
N GLU A 177 2.72 -5.54 4.76
CA GLU A 177 1.28 -5.56 4.65
C GLU A 177 0.72 -6.98 4.78
N MET A 178 -0.26 -7.14 5.65
CA MET A 178 -1.20 -8.25 5.69
C MET A 178 -2.40 -7.88 4.83
N ASN A 179 -2.34 -8.23 3.54
CA ASN A 179 -3.40 -7.92 2.59
C ASN A 179 -4.55 -8.91 2.77
N VAL A 180 -5.73 -8.38 3.11
CA VAL A 180 -6.92 -9.16 3.41
C VAL A 180 -8.00 -9.01 2.35
N SER A 181 -7.61 -8.63 1.13
CA SER A 181 -8.56 -8.42 0.03
C SER A 181 -9.41 -9.66 -0.24
N PHE A 182 -10.64 -9.36 -0.65
CA PHE A 182 -11.62 -10.36 -1.03
C PHE A 182 -12.56 -9.71 -2.03
N ASP A 183 -12.08 -9.46 -3.24
CA ASP A 183 -12.82 -8.69 -4.21
C ASP A 183 -13.16 -9.44 -5.50
N SER A 184 -14.15 -8.91 -6.21
CA SER A 184 -14.65 -9.46 -7.47
C SER A 184 -13.76 -9.09 -8.67
N ILE A 185 -12.93 -8.04 -8.57
CA ILE A 185 -12.09 -7.58 -9.67
C ILE A 185 -10.97 -8.58 -9.94
N HIS A 186 -10.31 -9.04 -8.88
CA HIS A 186 -9.16 -9.93 -8.95
C HIS A 186 -9.52 -11.39 -8.70
N ASN A 187 -10.79 -11.69 -8.42
CA ASN A 187 -11.24 -13.00 -7.96
C ASN A 187 -10.51 -13.50 -6.70
N TYR A 188 -10.08 -12.57 -5.85
CA TYR A 188 -9.42 -12.90 -4.61
C TYR A 188 -10.38 -13.58 -3.66
N LYS A 189 -9.96 -14.72 -3.14
CA LYS A 189 -10.66 -15.38 -2.06
C LYS A 189 -9.95 -15.15 -0.73
N GLU A 190 -8.66 -15.11 -0.74
CA GLU A 190 -7.80 -14.84 0.41
C GLU A 190 -6.33 -15.06 0.03
N HIS A 191 -5.43 -14.22 0.48
CA HIS A 191 -4.00 -14.41 0.27
C HIS A 191 -3.46 -15.58 1.10
N ALA A 192 -2.79 -16.52 0.43
CA ALA A 192 -2.26 -17.73 1.06
C ALA A 192 -1.23 -17.43 2.17
N TYR A 193 -0.41 -16.39 1.99
CA TYR A 193 0.59 -16.02 2.99
C TYR A 193 -0.02 -15.50 4.28
N VAL A 194 -1.14 -14.77 4.21
CA VAL A 194 -1.87 -14.29 5.40
C VAL A 194 -2.44 -15.48 6.19
N LYS A 195 -3.06 -16.44 5.48
CA LYS A 195 -3.55 -17.68 6.11
C LYS A 195 -2.44 -18.45 6.80
N LYS A 196 -1.31 -18.61 6.12
CA LYS A 196 -0.16 -19.30 6.64
C LYS A 196 0.39 -18.59 7.88
N PHE A 197 0.57 -17.28 7.81
CA PHE A 197 1.07 -16.49 8.93
C PHE A 197 0.18 -16.58 10.17
N LEU A 198 -1.14 -16.62 10.02
CA LEU A 198 -2.08 -16.76 11.13
C LEU A 198 -1.93 -18.09 11.91
N THR A 199 -1.33 -19.11 11.31
CA THR A 199 -1.18 -20.45 11.90
C THR A 199 0.26 -20.93 12.09
N ASP A 200 1.24 -20.19 11.56
CA ASP A 200 2.66 -20.53 11.61
C ASP A 200 3.36 -19.79 12.78
N GLU A 201 3.44 -20.47 13.94
CA GLU A 201 4.06 -19.90 15.15
C GLU A 201 5.51 -19.46 14.93
N ARG A 202 6.25 -20.17 14.06
CA ARG A 202 7.65 -19.82 13.77
C ARG A 202 7.77 -18.51 13.01
N GLN A 203 6.90 -18.28 12.01
CA GLN A 203 6.86 -17.01 11.29
C GLN A 203 6.49 -15.87 12.24
N GLN A 204 5.50 -16.08 13.10
CA GLN A 204 5.05 -15.09 14.08
C GLN A 204 6.17 -14.73 15.08
N GLU A 205 6.91 -15.73 15.58
CA GLU A 205 8.05 -15.52 16.46
C GLU A 205 9.14 -14.65 15.81
N ILE A 206 9.51 -14.97 14.57
CA ILE A 206 10.51 -14.19 13.80
C ILE A 206 10.09 -12.72 13.66
N VAL A 207 8.83 -12.46 13.30
CA VAL A 207 8.33 -11.09 13.14
C VAL A 207 8.33 -10.34 14.47
N ARG A 208 7.89 -10.98 15.57
CA ARG A 208 7.94 -10.37 16.91
C ARG A 208 9.37 -10.06 17.37
N GLU A 209 10.29 -11.04 17.26
CA GLU A 209 11.68 -10.88 17.68
C GLU A 209 12.43 -9.82 16.88
N SER A 210 12.07 -9.64 15.61
CA SER A 210 12.70 -8.66 14.75
C SER A 210 12.29 -7.23 15.08
N GLY A 211 11.14 -7.02 15.72
CA GLY A 211 10.53 -5.71 15.89
C GLY A 211 9.93 -5.14 14.61
N ALA A 212 9.78 -5.96 13.57
CA ALA A 212 9.16 -5.51 12.32
C ALA A 212 7.68 -5.16 12.53
N LEU A 213 7.28 -4.09 11.88
CA LEU A 213 5.91 -3.61 11.92
C LEU A 213 5.08 -4.24 10.80
N ILE A 214 3.79 -4.44 11.06
CA ILE A 214 2.83 -4.86 10.06
C ILE A 214 1.76 -3.80 9.83
N SER A 215 1.03 -3.92 8.73
CA SER A 215 -0.25 -3.24 8.51
C SER A 215 -1.32 -4.26 8.11
N VAL A 216 -2.57 -3.85 8.18
CA VAL A 216 -3.66 -4.53 7.46
C VAL A 216 -4.08 -3.62 6.31
N GLY A 217 -4.27 -4.20 5.13
CA GLY A 217 -4.78 -3.52 3.96
C GLY A 217 -5.86 -4.36 3.29
N PHE A 218 -6.99 -3.75 2.96
CA PHE A 218 -8.05 -4.44 2.21
C PHE A 218 -7.80 -4.45 0.70
N ASP A 219 -7.03 -3.48 0.19
CA ASP A 219 -6.79 -3.32 -1.24
C ASP A 219 -8.11 -3.13 -2.02
N GLY A 220 -8.97 -2.29 -1.46
CA GLY A 220 -10.33 -2.09 -1.94
C GLY A 220 -10.36 -1.27 -3.22
N HIS A 221 -11.06 -1.78 -4.24
CA HIS A 221 -11.22 -1.12 -5.55
C HIS A 221 -12.64 -0.64 -5.82
N ARG A 222 -13.60 -1.19 -5.09
CA ARG A 222 -15.04 -0.89 -5.23
C ARG A 222 -15.71 -0.90 -3.87
N LEU A 223 -16.62 0.02 -3.70
CA LEU A 223 -17.41 0.11 -2.47
C LEU A 223 -18.24 -1.15 -2.22
N GLU A 224 -18.78 -1.75 -3.30
CA GLU A 224 -19.61 -2.96 -3.25
C GLU A 224 -18.86 -4.21 -2.76
N ASP A 225 -17.53 -4.23 -2.91
CA ASP A 225 -16.67 -5.35 -2.50
C ASP A 225 -15.99 -5.09 -1.13
N TYR A 226 -16.13 -3.89 -0.56
CA TYR A 226 -15.43 -3.52 0.67
C TYR A 226 -16.04 -4.18 1.90
N LEU A 227 -15.23 -4.93 2.65
CA LEU A 227 -15.61 -5.70 3.83
C LEU A 227 -14.85 -5.24 5.09
N PRO A 228 -15.24 -4.13 5.72
CA PRO A 228 -14.53 -3.60 6.89
C PRO A 228 -14.56 -4.55 8.10
N GLU A 229 -15.56 -5.41 8.23
CA GLU A 229 -15.60 -6.46 9.26
C GLU A 229 -14.45 -7.46 9.10
N ARG A 230 -14.01 -7.74 7.86
CA ARG A 230 -12.87 -8.59 7.58
C ARG A 230 -11.56 -7.93 8.03
N VAL A 231 -11.39 -6.63 7.76
CA VAL A 231 -10.26 -5.84 8.24
C VAL A 231 -10.19 -5.89 9.76
N ARG A 232 -11.29 -5.62 10.45
CA ARG A 232 -11.36 -5.65 11.93
C ARG A 232 -10.98 -7.00 12.48
N ALA A 233 -11.55 -8.08 11.93
CA ALA A 233 -11.25 -9.45 12.39
C ALA A 233 -9.75 -9.79 12.29
N HIS A 234 -9.09 -9.36 11.20
CA HIS A 234 -7.65 -9.59 11.02
C HIS A 234 -6.82 -8.69 11.94
N CYS A 235 -7.15 -7.41 12.11
CA CYS A 235 -6.49 -6.54 13.10
C CYS A 235 -6.55 -7.15 14.51
N GLU A 236 -7.71 -7.64 14.93
CA GLU A 236 -7.87 -8.30 16.23
C GLU A 236 -7.06 -9.59 16.34
N ALA A 237 -7.04 -10.40 15.27
CA ALA A 237 -6.25 -11.63 15.23
C ALA A 237 -4.75 -11.33 15.37
N PHE A 238 -4.21 -10.40 14.60
CA PHE A 238 -2.80 -10.04 14.67
C PHE A 238 -2.41 -9.42 16.01
N LYS A 239 -3.29 -8.62 16.62
CA LYS A 239 -3.07 -8.14 18.01
C LYS A 239 -2.97 -9.27 19.02
N LYS A 240 -3.86 -10.27 18.94
CA LYS A 240 -3.81 -11.46 19.80
C LYS A 240 -2.51 -12.25 19.63
N LEU A 241 -1.93 -12.23 18.43
CA LEU A 241 -0.63 -12.83 18.14
C LEU A 241 0.56 -11.96 18.57
N GLY A 242 0.32 -10.78 19.17
CA GLY A 242 1.37 -9.88 19.66
C GLY A 242 2.11 -9.14 18.55
N MET A 243 1.47 -8.95 17.38
CA MET A 243 2.04 -8.14 16.31
C MET A 243 1.91 -6.65 16.59
N THR A 244 2.93 -5.88 16.22
CA THR A 244 2.95 -4.41 16.32
C THR A 244 2.57 -3.79 14.99
N PHE A 245 1.61 -2.89 15.02
CA PHE A 245 1.16 -2.21 13.82
C PHE A 245 1.97 -0.94 13.54
N VAL A 246 2.17 -0.65 12.27
CA VAL A 246 2.71 0.65 11.84
C VAL A 246 1.75 1.78 12.25
N PHE A 247 2.28 2.93 12.63
CA PHE A 247 1.55 4.10 13.13
C PHE A 247 0.75 3.89 14.44
N GLU A 248 0.88 2.76 15.09
CA GLU A 248 0.34 2.55 16.44
C GLU A 248 1.41 3.00 17.45
N SER A 249 1.30 4.25 17.91
CA SER A 249 2.16 4.82 18.96
C SER A 249 1.60 4.58 20.35
#